data_f7baf89b72a7f8131cb14f307bd7f6c4
#
_entry.id   f7baf89b72a7f8131cb14f307bd7f6c4
#
_cell.length_a   1.000
_cell.length_b   1.000
_cell.length_c   1.000
_cell.angle_alpha   90.00
_cell.angle_beta   90.00
_cell.angle_gamma   90.00
#
_symmetry.space_group_name_H-M   'P 1'
#
loop_
_entity.id
_entity.type
_entity.pdbx_description
1 polymer ?
#
loop_
_entity_poly.entity_id
_entity_poly.type
_entity_poly.pdbx_seq_one_letter_code
_entity_poly.pdbx_strand_id
1 'polypeptide(L)'
;MKVQNIFYKSWTMRAVPAGVALLLMILLVVFINIIASELIRKEQEMITTSAALYQSISSSINDSNGGDQQIFDLLEEINSNISFPVITSNADDEPNYPYKINSLNIDIDSSLSKNNQRILMIRKLEKMKSQYEPVQVYGPNGDVLMKFYYSTSTLIDFLRYFPVIAFLIIITLTLLSFNIFKNIRDNQENLIWVGMSKEAAHQLGTPLSSLLAWLEILKFHTNNPESTGAIKEIENDLKRINIVVERFSKIGSQPSLESLNINEIISELSEYFSTRLPKLGKKININLDLGKENIFALANGELFTWVIENLIKNAADAIEQKSGLIKISMQTQNNILIIKVKDNGKGISQKLQKRVFEPGFSTKKRGWGLGLSLCKRIIEDYHNGKIFISKSKINSGTTFEIHLKRKL
;
A
#
# COMPACT_ATOMS: atom_id res chain seq x y z
N MET A 1 -18.98 24.63 -1.20
CA MET A 1 -19.61 23.60 -2.06
C MET A 1 -18.71 23.07 -3.19
N LYS A 2 -17.44 23.47 -3.34
CA LYS A 2 -16.51 22.99 -4.39
C LYS A 2 -15.44 21.98 -3.92
N VAL A 3 -15.28 21.71 -2.64
CA VAL A 3 -14.27 20.80 -2.09
C VAL A 3 -14.71 19.33 -2.15
N GLN A 4 -16.01 19.06 -2.17
CA GLN A 4 -16.54 17.67 -2.23
C GLN A 4 -16.29 16.93 -3.54
N ASN A 5 -16.00 17.63 -4.64
CA ASN A 5 -15.79 16.99 -5.96
C ASN A 5 -14.35 16.49 -6.20
N ILE A 6 -13.40 16.85 -5.34
CA ILE A 6 -12.01 16.42 -5.49
C ILE A 6 -11.82 14.98 -4.97
N PHE A 7 -12.59 14.56 -3.98
CA PHE A 7 -12.47 13.22 -3.37
C PHE A 7 -13.14 12.10 -4.17
N TYR A 8 -14.18 12.38 -4.95
CA TYR A 8 -14.83 11.36 -5.81
C TYR A 8 -14.02 11.06 -7.09
N LYS A 9 -13.10 11.93 -7.46
CA LYS A 9 -12.18 11.75 -8.61
C LYS A 9 -11.04 10.75 -8.32
N SER A 10 -10.96 10.19 -7.10
CA SER A 10 -9.84 9.36 -6.66
C SER A 10 -9.77 7.98 -7.32
N TRP A 11 -10.88 7.39 -7.78
CA TRP A 11 -10.88 6.08 -8.43
C TRP A 11 -10.40 6.16 -9.88
N THR A 12 -10.85 7.14 -10.63
CA THR A 12 -10.40 7.39 -12.02
C THR A 12 -8.93 7.81 -12.06
N MET A 13 -8.46 8.64 -11.11
CA MET A 13 -7.05 8.99 -10.98
C MET A 13 -6.13 7.79 -10.63
N ARG A 14 -6.67 6.70 -10.10
CA ARG A 14 -5.93 5.46 -9.80
C ARG A 14 -6.04 4.44 -10.92
N ALA A 15 -7.19 4.34 -11.57
CA ALA A 15 -7.43 3.38 -12.65
C ALA A 15 -6.71 3.77 -13.95
N VAL A 16 -6.58 5.08 -14.23
CA VAL A 16 -5.92 5.57 -15.46
C VAL A 16 -4.44 5.20 -15.51
N PRO A 17 -3.58 5.46 -14.49
CA PRO A 17 -2.18 5.04 -14.53
C PRO A 17 -2.01 3.53 -14.63
N ALA A 18 -2.85 2.75 -13.91
CA ALA A 18 -2.82 1.29 -13.98
C ALA A 18 -3.23 0.78 -15.38
N GLY A 19 -4.24 1.38 -16.00
CA GLY A 19 -4.66 1.07 -17.36
C GLY A 19 -3.58 1.41 -18.39
N VAL A 20 -2.93 2.56 -18.26
CA VAL A 20 -1.81 2.96 -19.13
C VAL A 20 -0.61 2.02 -18.95
N ALA A 21 -0.26 1.68 -17.72
CA ALA A 21 0.84 0.74 -17.46
C ALA A 21 0.56 -0.65 -18.07
N LEU A 22 -0.66 -1.14 -17.95
CA LEU A 22 -1.08 -2.40 -18.57
C LEU A 22 -1.01 -2.34 -20.10
N LEU A 23 -1.48 -1.26 -20.72
CA LEU A 23 -1.42 -1.05 -22.16
C LEU A 23 0.03 -1.03 -22.66
N LEU A 24 0.90 -0.25 -21.99
CA LEU A 24 2.32 -0.16 -22.33
C LEU A 24 3.00 -1.52 -22.22
N MET A 25 2.63 -2.31 -21.22
CA MET A 25 3.15 -3.65 -21.05
C MET A 25 2.72 -4.60 -22.18
N ILE A 26 1.45 -4.55 -22.58
CA ILE A 26 0.97 -5.35 -23.73
C ILE A 26 1.74 -4.97 -24.99
N LEU A 27 1.92 -3.67 -25.24
CA LEU A 27 2.69 -3.17 -26.37
C LEU A 27 4.15 -3.62 -26.32
N LEU A 28 4.77 -3.60 -25.14
CA LEU A 28 6.15 -4.10 -24.95
C LEU A 28 6.26 -5.59 -25.26
N VAL A 29 5.34 -6.41 -24.77
CA VAL A 29 5.32 -7.87 -25.06
C VAL A 29 5.17 -8.14 -26.55
N VAL A 30 4.24 -7.44 -27.22
CA VAL A 30 4.03 -7.56 -28.67
C VAL A 30 5.28 -7.14 -29.41
N PHE A 31 5.88 -6.00 -29.07
CA PHE A 31 7.10 -5.50 -29.71
C PHE A 31 8.28 -6.45 -29.56
N ILE A 32 8.49 -7.00 -28.35
CA ILE A 32 9.57 -7.97 -28.11
C ILE A 32 9.34 -9.26 -28.90
N ASN A 33 8.10 -9.77 -28.98
CA ASN A 33 7.79 -10.95 -29.77
C ASN A 33 8.07 -10.73 -31.27
N ILE A 34 7.76 -9.55 -31.80
CA ILE A 34 8.07 -9.19 -33.20
C ILE A 34 9.58 -9.21 -33.43
N ILE A 35 10.37 -8.57 -32.54
CA ILE A 35 11.83 -8.54 -32.65
C ILE A 35 12.42 -9.96 -32.55
N ALA A 36 11.97 -10.74 -31.56
CA ALA A 36 12.46 -12.10 -31.35
C ALA A 36 12.18 -13.00 -32.59
N SER A 37 10.98 -12.91 -33.17
CA SER A 37 10.63 -13.68 -34.36
C SER A 37 11.46 -13.28 -35.58
N GLU A 38 11.74 -11.99 -35.75
CA GLU A 38 12.58 -11.50 -36.83
C GLU A 38 14.04 -11.92 -36.67
N LEU A 39 14.56 -11.92 -35.43
CA LEU A 39 15.91 -12.42 -35.17
C LEU A 39 16.02 -13.93 -35.44
N ILE A 40 15.04 -14.72 -35.01
CA ILE A 40 15.00 -16.17 -35.27
C ILE A 40 14.99 -16.42 -36.80
N ARG A 41 14.19 -15.67 -37.55
CA ARG A 41 14.15 -15.79 -39.02
C ARG A 41 15.53 -15.51 -39.65
N LYS A 42 16.21 -14.44 -39.21
CA LYS A 42 17.55 -14.11 -39.68
C LYS A 42 18.58 -15.20 -39.36
N GLU A 43 18.54 -15.76 -38.14
CA GLU A 43 19.40 -16.87 -37.73
C GLU A 43 19.20 -18.09 -38.65
N GLN A 44 17.95 -18.43 -38.99
CA GLN A 44 17.61 -19.53 -39.93
C GLN A 44 18.10 -19.24 -41.36
N GLU A 45 17.92 -18.01 -41.86
CA GLU A 45 18.42 -17.60 -43.16
C GLU A 45 19.95 -17.72 -43.26
N MET A 46 20.68 -17.35 -42.20
CA MET A 46 22.14 -17.46 -42.14
C MET A 46 22.59 -18.92 -42.20
N ILE A 47 21.96 -19.84 -41.46
CA ILE A 47 22.30 -21.26 -41.48
C ILE A 47 21.99 -21.90 -42.84
N THR A 48 20.84 -21.59 -43.43
CA THR A 48 20.48 -22.12 -44.74
C THR A 48 21.43 -21.63 -45.82
N THR A 49 21.89 -20.39 -45.75
CA THR A 49 22.89 -19.83 -46.67
C THR A 49 24.23 -20.49 -46.46
N SER A 50 24.70 -20.71 -45.24
CA SER A 50 25.92 -21.44 -44.95
C SER A 50 25.86 -22.87 -45.48
N ALA A 51 24.76 -23.58 -45.26
CA ALA A 51 24.59 -24.95 -45.77
C ALA A 51 24.58 -25.01 -47.29
N ALA A 52 23.95 -24.05 -47.97
CA ALA A 52 23.96 -23.96 -49.43
C ALA A 52 25.36 -23.73 -50.00
N LEU A 53 26.20 -22.90 -49.32
CA LEU A 53 27.58 -22.69 -49.71
C LEU A 53 28.42 -23.96 -49.51
N TYR A 54 28.28 -24.67 -48.39
CA TYR A 54 28.93 -25.97 -48.18
C TYR A 54 28.52 -26.98 -49.24
N GLN A 55 27.28 -27.00 -49.69
CA GLN A 55 26.81 -27.86 -50.77
C GLN A 55 27.43 -27.50 -52.10
N SER A 56 27.59 -26.20 -52.39
CA SER A 56 28.30 -25.73 -53.62
C SER A 56 29.76 -26.18 -53.63
N ILE A 57 30.46 -26.04 -52.50
CA ILE A 57 31.87 -26.51 -52.39
C ILE A 57 31.92 -28.00 -52.62
N SER A 58 31.06 -28.79 -52.00
CA SER A 58 31.02 -30.24 -52.16
C SER A 58 30.79 -30.69 -53.60
N SER A 59 30.04 -29.93 -54.40
CA SER A 59 29.77 -30.19 -55.79
C SER A 59 30.93 -29.73 -56.70
N SER A 60 31.70 -28.70 -56.35
CA SER A 60 32.78 -28.10 -57.13
C SER A 60 34.11 -28.81 -56.95
N ILE A 61 34.29 -29.60 -55.91
CA ILE A 61 35.55 -30.36 -55.67
C ILE A 61 35.88 -31.29 -56.84
N ASN A 62 34.94 -31.62 -57.71
CA ASN A 62 35.18 -32.45 -58.92
C ASN A 62 35.61 -31.65 -60.16
N ASP A 63 35.43 -30.31 -60.14
CA ASP A 63 35.88 -29.46 -61.29
C ASP A 63 37.05 -28.59 -60.83
N SER A 64 38.23 -28.92 -61.32
CA SER A 64 39.55 -28.36 -61.00
C SER A 64 39.76 -26.91 -61.53
N ASN A 65 38.84 -26.00 -61.27
CA ASN A 65 38.97 -24.60 -61.65
C ASN A 65 38.86 -23.69 -60.44
N GLY A 66 39.80 -22.80 -60.23
CA GLY A 66 40.07 -21.78 -59.21
C GLY A 66 38.99 -20.96 -58.56
N GLY A 67 37.75 -21.45 -58.48
CA GLY A 67 36.63 -20.82 -57.75
C GLY A 67 36.61 -21.11 -56.26
N ASP A 68 37.36 -22.10 -55.78
CA ASP A 68 37.27 -22.62 -54.42
C ASP A 68 37.69 -21.60 -53.35
N GLN A 69 38.73 -20.77 -53.66
CA GLN A 69 39.23 -19.80 -52.67
C GLN A 69 38.16 -18.70 -52.30
N GLN A 70 37.43 -18.19 -53.30
CA GLN A 70 36.42 -17.18 -53.09
C GLN A 70 35.25 -17.72 -52.29
N ILE A 71 34.88 -18.99 -52.48
CA ILE A 71 33.79 -19.62 -51.75
C ILE A 71 34.23 -19.91 -50.30
N PHE A 72 35.51 -20.32 -50.08
CA PHE A 72 36.06 -20.47 -48.72
C PHE A 72 36.09 -19.15 -47.97
N ASP A 73 36.51 -18.04 -48.60
CA ASP A 73 36.54 -16.71 -48.00
C ASP A 73 35.14 -16.26 -47.63
N LEU A 74 34.15 -16.52 -48.48
CA LEU A 74 32.72 -16.25 -48.19
C LEU A 74 32.18 -17.09 -47.03
N LEU A 75 32.56 -18.36 -46.92
CA LEU A 75 32.17 -19.21 -45.79
C LEU A 75 32.77 -18.72 -44.47
N GLU A 76 34.06 -18.32 -44.50
CA GLU A 76 34.71 -17.75 -43.32
C GLU A 76 34.03 -16.44 -42.88
N GLU A 77 33.67 -15.57 -43.83
CA GLU A 77 32.93 -14.34 -43.54
C GLU A 77 31.55 -14.62 -42.97
N ILE A 78 30.77 -15.55 -43.53
CA ILE A 78 29.47 -15.92 -43.01
C ILE A 78 29.56 -16.57 -41.62
N ASN A 79 30.48 -17.50 -41.44
CA ASN A 79 30.69 -18.18 -40.17
C ASN A 79 31.14 -17.22 -39.07
N SER A 80 31.94 -16.19 -39.41
CA SER A 80 32.35 -15.15 -38.45
C SER A 80 31.18 -14.28 -37.98
N ASN A 81 30.14 -14.13 -38.80
CA ASN A 81 28.93 -13.37 -38.48
C ASN A 81 27.86 -14.17 -37.72
N ILE A 82 28.02 -15.51 -37.61
CA ILE A 82 27.12 -16.35 -36.83
C ILE A 82 27.34 -16.10 -35.33
N SER A 83 26.35 -15.56 -34.66
CA SER A 83 26.41 -15.23 -33.22
C SER A 83 25.69 -16.24 -32.31
N PHE A 84 25.09 -17.26 -32.89
CA PHE A 84 24.32 -18.31 -32.19
C PHE A 84 25.06 -19.67 -32.24
N PRO A 85 24.76 -20.60 -31.33
CA PRO A 85 25.43 -21.91 -31.30
C PRO A 85 25.07 -22.78 -32.49
N VAL A 86 26.11 -23.36 -33.12
CA VAL A 86 25.96 -24.33 -34.22
C VAL A 86 26.83 -25.54 -33.96
N ILE A 87 26.35 -26.74 -34.31
CA ILE A 87 27.08 -28.00 -34.30
C ILE A 87 26.91 -28.68 -35.67
N THR A 88 27.99 -29.09 -36.28
CA THR A 88 27.93 -29.93 -37.47
C THR A 88 28.01 -31.40 -37.07
N SER A 89 27.25 -32.28 -37.74
CA SER A 89 27.24 -33.72 -37.55
C SER A 89 27.37 -34.46 -38.90
N ASN A 90 27.69 -35.73 -38.82
CA ASN A 90 27.57 -36.65 -39.95
C ASN A 90 26.10 -37.04 -40.24
N ALA A 91 25.89 -37.92 -41.20
CA ALA A 91 24.55 -38.42 -41.56
C ALA A 91 23.82 -39.11 -40.39
N ASP A 92 24.56 -39.76 -39.49
CA ASP A 92 24.07 -40.55 -38.37
C ASP A 92 23.83 -39.70 -37.07
N ASP A 93 23.82 -38.38 -37.20
CA ASP A 93 23.65 -37.41 -36.08
C ASP A 93 24.80 -37.43 -35.05
N GLU A 94 25.97 -37.96 -35.41
CA GLU A 94 27.16 -37.89 -34.57
C GLU A 94 27.94 -36.58 -34.83
N PRO A 95 28.26 -35.79 -33.74
CA PRO A 95 29.01 -34.55 -33.87
C PRO A 95 30.39 -34.77 -34.52
N ASN A 96 30.74 -33.96 -35.50
CA ASN A 96 32.01 -34.06 -36.23
C ASN A 96 33.19 -33.67 -35.34
N TYR A 97 34.24 -34.52 -35.33
CA TYR A 97 35.50 -34.22 -34.63
C TYR A 97 36.50 -33.59 -35.64
N PRO A 98 37.37 -32.61 -35.27
CA PRO A 98 37.47 -31.95 -33.92
C PRO A 98 36.33 -31.00 -33.62
N TYR A 99 35.78 -31.12 -32.41
CA TYR A 99 34.56 -30.39 -32.03
C TYR A 99 34.74 -28.87 -32.06
N LYS A 100 35.92 -28.34 -31.72
CA LYS A 100 36.22 -26.90 -31.74
C LYS A 100 36.15 -26.27 -33.14
N ILE A 101 36.45 -27.05 -34.16
CA ILE A 101 36.41 -26.59 -35.56
C ILE A 101 35.01 -26.77 -36.14
N ASN A 102 34.33 -27.84 -35.72
CA ASN A 102 33.03 -28.27 -36.24
C ASN A 102 31.86 -27.75 -35.36
N SER A 103 32.09 -26.72 -34.58
CA SER A 103 31.04 -26.00 -33.83
C SER A 103 31.37 -24.52 -33.76
N LEU A 104 30.31 -23.69 -33.76
CA LEU A 104 30.42 -22.25 -33.64
C LEU A 104 29.70 -21.81 -32.37
N ASN A 105 30.27 -20.84 -31.65
CA ASN A 105 29.70 -20.25 -30.43
C ASN A 105 29.34 -21.26 -29.33
N ILE A 106 30.13 -22.32 -29.24
CA ILE A 106 30.02 -23.36 -28.22
C ILE A 106 31.32 -23.38 -27.42
N ASP A 107 31.17 -23.07 -26.15
CA ASP A 107 32.29 -23.19 -25.22
C ASP A 107 32.57 -24.68 -24.93
N ILE A 108 33.77 -25.14 -25.31
CA ILE A 108 34.23 -26.49 -25.10
C ILE A 108 35.48 -26.41 -24.23
N ASP A 109 35.38 -26.92 -23.01
CA ASP A 109 36.53 -27.02 -22.12
C ASP A 109 37.57 -28.00 -22.69
N SER A 110 38.68 -27.44 -23.14
CA SER A 110 39.80 -28.21 -23.73
C SER A 110 40.49 -29.12 -22.70
N SER A 111 40.28 -28.95 -21.41
CA SER A 111 40.84 -29.81 -20.35
C SER A 111 40.10 -31.14 -20.20
N LEU A 112 38.86 -31.23 -20.73
CA LEU A 112 38.07 -32.46 -20.68
C LEU A 112 38.63 -33.55 -21.60
N SER A 113 38.53 -34.83 -21.18
CA SER A 113 38.84 -35.94 -22.02
C SER A 113 38.00 -35.96 -23.30
N LYS A 114 38.51 -36.51 -24.40
CA LYS A 114 37.77 -36.64 -25.68
C LYS A 114 36.38 -37.26 -25.50
N ASN A 115 36.28 -38.25 -24.64
CA ASN A 115 35.00 -38.93 -24.36
C ASN A 115 34.00 -38.00 -23.67
N ASN A 116 34.45 -37.20 -22.73
CA ASN A 116 33.60 -36.23 -22.02
C ASN A 116 33.17 -35.07 -22.95
N GLN A 117 34.07 -34.61 -23.82
CA GLN A 117 33.71 -33.63 -24.85
C GLN A 117 32.63 -34.19 -25.79
N ARG A 118 32.77 -35.47 -26.23
CA ARG A 118 31.78 -36.15 -27.10
C ARG A 118 30.42 -36.19 -26.41
N ILE A 119 30.34 -36.61 -25.14
CA ILE A 119 29.10 -36.67 -24.37
C ILE A 119 28.47 -35.30 -24.27
N LEU A 120 29.26 -34.23 -24.01
CA LEU A 120 28.79 -32.87 -23.96
C LEU A 120 28.16 -32.43 -25.28
N MET A 121 28.84 -32.72 -26.39
CA MET A 121 28.40 -32.34 -27.75
C MET A 121 27.12 -33.09 -28.14
N ILE A 122 27.01 -34.37 -27.86
CA ILE A 122 25.77 -35.14 -28.11
C ILE A 122 24.61 -34.54 -27.31
N ARG A 123 24.81 -34.24 -26.05
CA ARG A 123 23.75 -33.62 -25.21
C ARG A 123 23.29 -32.26 -25.75
N LYS A 124 24.24 -31.42 -26.19
CA LYS A 124 23.94 -30.13 -26.81
C LYS A 124 23.22 -30.32 -28.16
N LEU A 125 23.64 -31.25 -28.96
CA LEU A 125 23.02 -31.59 -30.26
C LEU A 125 21.57 -32.07 -30.06
N GLU A 126 21.31 -32.98 -29.11
CA GLU A 126 19.97 -33.44 -28.81
C GLU A 126 19.03 -32.27 -28.38
N LYS A 127 19.56 -31.34 -27.58
CA LYS A 127 18.82 -30.13 -27.20
C LYS A 127 18.50 -29.26 -28.42
N MET A 128 19.46 -29.08 -29.35
CA MET A 128 19.26 -28.33 -30.60
C MET A 128 18.21 -28.99 -31.49
N LYS A 129 18.31 -30.34 -31.63
CA LYS A 129 17.37 -31.17 -32.41
C LYS A 129 15.93 -31.05 -31.90
N SER A 130 15.75 -30.84 -30.60
CA SER A 130 14.42 -30.60 -30.01
C SER A 130 13.84 -29.19 -30.26
N GLN A 131 14.68 -28.25 -30.69
CA GLN A 131 14.27 -26.86 -30.95
C GLN A 131 13.98 -26.60 -32.42
N TYR A 132 14.87 -27.07 -33.31
CA TYR A 132 14.79 -26.85 -34.76
C TYR A 132 15.20 -28.08 -35.53
N GLU A 133 14.60 -28.27 -36.72
CA GLU A 133 15.05 -29.27 -37.65
C GLU A 133 16.44 -28.92 -38.21
N PRO A 134 17.36 -29.90 -38.34
CA PRO A 134 18.69 -29.63 -38.87
C PRO A 134 18.63 -29.29 -40.36
N VAL A 135 19.49 -28.38 -40.79
CA VAL A 135 19.71 -28.11 -42.22
C VAL A 135 20.68 -29.14 -42.77
N GLN A 136 20.25 -29.88 -43.79
CA GLN A 136 21.04 -30.97 -44.40
C GLN A 136 21.80 -30.46 -45.61
N VAL A 137 23.04 -30.94 -45.74
CA VAL A 137 23.91 -30.72 -46.91
C VAL A 137 24.04 -32.04 -47.64
N TYR A 138 23.74 -32.04 -48.92
CA TYR A 138 23.75 -33.22 -49.75
C TYR A 138 25.00 -33.27 -50.64
N GLY A 139 25.54 -34.47 -50.84
CA GLY A 139 26.59 -34.72 -51.76
C GLY A 139 26.11 -34.78 -53.21
N PRO A 140 27.10 -34.92 -54.17
CA PRO A 140 26.81 -35.03 -55.61
C PRO A 140 25.92 -36.22 -55.96
N ASN A 141 25.95 -37.30 -55.16
CA ASN A 141 25.15 -38.49 -55.34
C ASN A 141 23.77 -38.48 -54.66
N GLY A 142 23.42 -37.36 -54.01
CA GLY A 142 22.17 -37.19 -53.25
C GLY A 142 22.19 -37.77 -51.84
N ASP A 143 23.33 -38.23 -51.33
CA ASP A 143 23.54 -38.67 -49.96
C ASP A 143 23.73 -37.50 -49.01
N VAL A 144 23.32 -37.65 -47.75
CA VAL A 144 23.51 -36.61 -46.72
C VAL A 144 24.98 -36.64 -46.28
N LEU A 145 25.74 -35.57 -46.58
CA LEU A 145 27.13 -35.44 -46.16
C LEU A 145 27.28 -34.95 -44.74
N MET A 146 26.49 -33.92 -44.37
CA MET A 146 26.51 -33.32 -43.03
C MET A 146 25.20 -32.66 -42.70
N LYS A 147 24.97 -32.45 -41.41
CA LYS A 147 23.82 -31.74 -40.91
C LYS A 147 24.26 -30.59 -39.99
N PHE A 148 23.61 -29.45 -40.10
CA PHE A 148 23.80 -28.29 -39.23
C PHE A 148 22.70 -28.26 -38.16
N TYR A 149 23.09 -28.45 -36.93
CA TYR A 149 22.22 -28.24 -35.75
C TYR A 149 22.49 -26.87 -35.19
N TYR A 150 21.45 -26.12 -34.84
CA TYR A 150 21.58 -24.79 -34.29
C TYR A 150 20.54 -24.54 -33.20
N SER A 151 20.81 -23.58 -32.34
CA SER A 151 19.86 -23.10 -31.36
C SER A 151 19.83 -21.57 -31.36
N THR A 152 18.83 -20.99 -30.73
CA THR A 152 18.74 -19.54 -30.60
C THR A 152 19.93 -18.97 -29.85
N SER A 153 20.31 -17.74 -30.18
CA SER A 153 21.30 -16.97 -29.45
C SER A 153 20.86 -16.65 -28.05
N THR A 154 21.79 -16.44 -27.12
CA THR A 154 21.53 -16.01 -25.75
C THR A 154 20.73 -14.70 -25.68
N LEU A 155 20.88 -13.87 -26.72
CA LEU A 155 20.11 -12.63 -26.85
C LEU A 155 18.59 -12.89 -26.97
N ILE A 156 18.21 -13.86 -27.80
CA ILE A 156 16.81 -14.25 -28.02
C ILE A 156 16.23 -14.84 -26.73
N ASP A 157 17.00 -15.69 -26.04
CA ASP A 157 16.60 -16.24 -24.76
C ASP A 157 16.38 -15.13 -23.70
N PHE A 158 17.26 -14.14 -23.64
CA PHE A 158 17.11 -12.97 -22.78
C PHE A 158 15.85 -12.16 -23.14
N LEU A 159 15.64 -11.89 -24.42
CA LEU A 159 14.45 -11.17 -24.89
C LEU A 159 13.14 -11.88 -24.49
N ARG A 160 13.11 -13.20 -24.48
CA ARG A 160 11.94 -13.99 -24.08
C ARG A 160 11.57 -13.78 -22.61
N TYR A 161 12.55 -13.66 -21.71
CA TYR A 161 12.31 -13.45 -20.28
C TYR A 161 12.15 -11.98 -19.87
N PHE A 162 12.63 -11.06 -20.71
CA PHE A 162 12.60 -9.62 -20.41
C PHE A 162 11.22 -9.06 -20.05
N PRO A 163 10.10 -9.44 -20.72
CA PRO A 163 8.77 -8.96 -20.34
C PRO A 163 8.35 -9.32 -18.91
N VAL A 164 8.74 -10.52 -18.46
CA VAL A 164 8.44 -10.98 -17.08
C VAL A 164 9.21 -10.16 -16.07
N ILE A 165 10.49 -9.91 -16.33
CA ILE A 165 11.33 -9.07 -15.45
C ILE A 165 10.79 -7.64 -15.40
N ALA A 166 10.47 -7.05 -16.56
CA ALA A 166 9.91 -5.73 -16.66
C ALA A 166 8.57 -5.61 -15.90
N PHE A 167 7.71 -6.62 -15.97
CA PHE A 167 6.45 -6.68 -15.24
C PHE A 167 6.66 -6.66 -13.73
N LEU A 168 7.57 -7.46 -13.22
CA LEU A 168 7.88 -7.50 -11.79
C LEU A 168 8.41 -6.15 -11.29
N ILE A 169 9.26 -5.49 -12.09
CA ILE A 169 9.78 -4.15 -11.76
C ILE A 169 8.64 -3.12 -11.72
N ILE A 170 7.75 -3.12 -12.73
CA ILE A 170 6.62 -2.18 -12.80
C ILE A 170 5.67 -2.37 -11.62
N ILE A 171 5.34 -3.62 -11.27
CA ILE A 171 4.50 -3.91 -10.10
C ILE A 171 5.15 -3.39 -8.81
N THR A 172 6.43 -3.68 -8.62
CA THR A 172 7.18 -3.27 -7.42
C THR A 172 7.20 -1.74 -7.29
N LEU A 173 7.50 -1.02 -8.37
CA LEU A 173 7.49 0.44 -8.40
C LEU A 173 6.10 1.02 -8.16
N THR A 174 5.06 0.39 -8.69
CA THR A 174 3.66 0.83 -8.48
C THR A 174 3.26 0.67 -7.02
N LEU A 175 3.58 -0.46 -6.40
CA LEU A 175 3.31 -0.70 -4.97
C LEU A 175 4.09 0.27 -4.07
N LEU A 176 5.36 0.51 -4.39
CA LEU A 176 6.19 1.46 -3.66
C LEU A 176 5.62 2.89 -3.75
N SER A 177 5.28 3.33 -4.96
CA SER A 177 4.66 4.64 -5.20
C SER A 177 3.34 4.78 -4.45
N PHE A 178 2.51 3.74 -4.43
CA PHE A 178 1.24 3.76 -3.68
C PHE A 178 1.47 3.94 -2.17
N ASN A 179 2.44 3.23 -1.59
CA ASN A 179 2.80 3.37 -0.17
C ASN A 179 3.34 4.77 0.15
N ILE A 180 4.22 5.31 -0.70
CA ILE A 180 4.78 6.66 -0.54
C ILE A 180 3.64 7.70 -0.60
N PHE A 181 2.77 7.63 -1.59
CA PHE A 181 1.64 8.56 -1.71
C PHE A 181 0.69 8.50 -0.51
N LYS A 182 0.43 7.29 -0.01
CA LYS A 182 -0.38 7.11 1.20
C LYS A 182 0.26 7.80 2.40
N ASN A 183 1.54 7.55 2.64
CA ASN A 183 2.28 8.13 3.76
C ASN A 183 2.36 9.67 3.68
N ILE A 184 2.61 10.22 2.48
CA ILE A 184 2.65 11.68 2.27
C ILE A 184 1.29 12.30 2.61
N ARG A 185 0.19 11.69 2.13
CA ARG A 185 -1.15 12.20 2.40
C ARG A 185 -1.49 12.16 3.89
N ASP A 186 -1.23 11.02 4.55
CA ASP A 186 -1.51 10.84 5.97
C ASP A 186 -0.68 11.83 6.81
N ASN A 187 0.56 12.09 6.42
CA ASN A 187 1.42 13.11 7.05
C ASN A 187 0.90 14.54 6.81
N GLN A 188 0.46 14.86 5.59
CA GLN A 188 -0.09 16.20 5.30
C GLN A 188 -1.38 16.48 6.09
N GLU A 189 -2.29 15.51 6.17
CA GLU A 189 -3.49 15.63 7.01
C GLU A 189 -3.10 15.87 8.47
N ASN A 190 -2.11 15.15 8.99
CA ASN A 190 -1.59 15.33 10.35
C ASN A 190 -0.98 16.71 10.58
N LEU A 191 -0.15 17.21 9.67
CA LEU A 191 0.49 18.52 9.77
C LEU A 191 -0.54 19.66 9.76
N ILE A 192 -1.56 19.58 8.91
CA ILE A 192 -2.63 20.56 8.86
C ILE A 192 -3.39 20.58 10.22
N TRP A 193 -3.72 19.41 10.76
CA TRP A 193 -4.40 19.32 12.04
C TRP A 193 -3.57 19.89 13.20
N VAL A 194 -2.28 19.54 13.26
CA VAL A 194 -1.36 20.06 14.29
C VAL A 194 -1.22 21.55 14.17
N GLY A 195 -0.99 22.06 12.95
CA GLY A 195 -0.86 23.49 12.68
C GLY A 195 -2.11 24.29 13.05
N MET A 196 -3.29 23.82 12.58
CA MET A 196 -4.57 24.48 12.89
C MET A 196 -4.90 24.43 14.38
N SER A 197 -4.65 23.31 15.06
CA SER A 197 -4.92 23.18 16.49
C SER A 197 -4.02 24.11 17.32
N LYS A 198 -2.72 24.15 17.00
CA LYS A 198 -1.77 25.03 17.70
C LYS A 198 -2.10 26.51 17.47
N GLU A 199 -2.42 26.87 16.23
CA GLU A 199 -2.80 28.24 15.89
C GLU A 199 -4.11 28.63 16.56
N ALA A 200 -5.15 27.77 16.51
CA ALA A 200 -6.42 28.01 17.19
C ALA A 200 -6.23 28.18 18.72
N ALA A 201 -5.42 27.33 19.34
CA ALA A 201 -5.10 27.44 20.77
C ALA A 201 -4.40 28.78 21.09
N HIS A 202 -3.45 29.20 20.25
CA HIS A 202 -2.74 30.46 20.45
C HIS A 202 -3.64 31.68 20.25
N GLN A 203 -4.42 31.69 19.16
CA GLN A 203 -5.34 32.79 18.82
C GLN A 203 -6.50 32.93 19.82
N LEU A 204 -6.94 31.83 20.45
CA LEU A 204 -7.98 31.86 21.48
C LEU A 204 -7.40 32.12 22.88
N GLY A 205 -6.20 31.66 23.17
CA GLY A 205 -5.55 31.81 24.47
C GLY A 205 -5.27 33.28 24.85
N THR A 206 -4.85 34.10 23.88
CA THR A 206 -4.53 35.52 24.08
C THR A 206 -5.76 36.34 24.55
N PRO A 207 -6.89 36.35 23.80
CA PRO A 207 -8.08 37.08 24.26
C PRO A 207 -8.69 36.48 25.53
N LEU A 208 -8.59 35.17 25.74
CA LEU A 208 -9.07 34.51 26.93
C LEU A 208 -8.31 34.97 28.18
N SER A 209 -6.98 35.06 28.10
CA SER A 209 -6.13 35.59 29.18
C SER A 209 -6.51 37.03 29.52
N SER A 210 -6.78 37.86 28.50
CA SER A 210 -7.25 39.24 28.70
C SER A 210 -8.61 39.28 29.38
N LEU A 211 -9.57 38.44 28.97
CA LEU A 211 -10.90 38.39 29.60
C LEU A 211 -10.83 37.91 31.05
N LEU A 212 -9.95 36.96 31.38
CA LEU A 212 -9.72 36.54 32.76
C LEU A 212 -9.15 37.66 33.61
N ALA A 213 -8.21 38.47 33.09
CA ALA A 213 -7.65 39.63 33.77
C ALA A 213 -8.75 40.69 34.02
N TRP A 214 -9.58 41.01 33.05
CA TRP A 214 -10.70 41.94 33.24
C TRP A 214 -11.73 41.43 34.26
N LEU A 215 -11.97 40.12 34.28
CA LEU A 215 -12.86 39.51 35.25
C LEU A 215 -12.33 39.66 36.69
N GLU A 216 -11.02 39.51 36.92
CA GLU A 216 -10.38 39.73 38.22
C GLU A 216 -10.53 41.19 38.67
N ILE A 217 -10.35 42.17 37.75
CA ILE A 217 -10.57 43.58 38.03
C ILE A 217 -12.04 43.85 38.41
N LEU A 218 -13.00 43.26 37.69
CA LEU A 218 -14.41 43.40 37.99
C LEU A 218 -14.78 42.81 39.37
N LYS A 219 -14.23 41.66 39.73
CA LYS A 219 -14.41 41.06 41.07
C LYS A 219 -13.94 41.99 42.18
N PHE A 220 -12.84 42.68 41.97
CA PHE A 220 -12.27 43.58 42.98
C PHE A 220 -13.11 44.85 43.18
N HIS A 221 -13.78 45.34 42.14
CA HIS A 221 -14.53 46.59 42.17
C HIS A 221 -16.04 46.43 42.42
N THR A 222 -16.54 45.19 42.55
CA THR A 222 -17.98 44.92 42.59
C THR A 222 -18.40 44.28 43.93
N ASN A 223 -19.19 45.03 44.74
CA ASN A 223 -19.69 44.56 46.02
C ASN A 223 -21.22 44.26 46.01
N ASN A 224 -21.88 44.27 44.83
CA ASN A 224 -23.31 44.02 44.69
C ASN A 224 -23.57 42.50 44.50
N PRO A 225 -24.51 41.87 45.29
CA PRO A 225 -24.82 40.45 45.20
C PRO A 225 -25.26 39.97 43.82
N GLU A 226 -26.04 40.75 43.06
CA GLU A 226 -26.48 40.40 41.70
C GLU A 226 -25.30 40.37 40.71
N SER A 227 -24.42 41.37 40.81
CA SER A 227 -23.22 41.40 39.97
C SER A 227 -22.24 40.29 40.32
N THR A 228 -22.13 39.89 41.56
CA THR A 228 -21.31 38.75 42.02
C THR A 228 -21.79 37.44 41.40
N GLY A 229 -23.11 37.25 41.29
CA GLY A 229 -23.69 36.08 40.62
C GLY A 229 -23.34 36.01 39.11
N ALA A 230 -23.48 37.16 38.41
CA ALA A 230 -23.12 37.29 37.00
C ALA A 230 -21.60 37.05 36.74
N ILE A 231 -20.76 37.63 37.59
CA ILE A 231 -19.31 37.46 37.54
C ILE A 231 -18.91 35.96 37.67
N LYS A 232 -19.56 35.25 38.60
CA LYS A 232 -19.31 33.81 38.80
C LYS A 232 -19.71 32.97 37.59
N GLU A 233 -20.79 33.31 36.90
CA GLU A 233 -21.19 32.62 35.68
C GLU A 233 -20.22 32.91 34.52
N ILE A 234 -19.75 34.15 34.37
CA ILE A 234 -18.71 34.50 33.38
C ILE A 234 -17.40 33.75 33.66
N GLU A 235 -17.01 33.67 34.93
CA GLU A 235 -15.83 32.90 35.33
C GLU A 235 -15.94 31.41 34.94
N ASN A 236 -17.11 30.82 35.17
CA ASN A 236 -17.36 29.46 34.79
C ASN A 236 -17.31 29.25 33.29
N ASP A 237 -17.80 30.16 32.48
CA ASP A 237 -17.78 30.09 31.04
C ASP A 237 -16.37 30.30 30.50
N LEU A 238 -15.60 31.25 31.04
CA LEU A 238 -14.18 31.44 30.69
C LEU A 238 -13.32 30.21 31.03
N LYS A 239 -13.52 29.58 32.19
CA LYS A 239 -12.87 28.31 32.55
C LYS A 239 -13.18 27.20 31.55
N ARG A 240 -14.43 27.12 31.06
CA ARG A 240 -14.82 26.15 30.04
C ARG A 240 -14.10 26.40 28.71
N ILE A 241 -13.98 27.67 28.31
CA ILE A 241 -13.24 28.03 27.08
C ILE A 241 -11.77 27.68 27.25
N ASN A 242 -11.18 27.98 28.41
CA ASN A 242 -9.78 27.66 28.70
C ASN A 242 -9.47 26.15 28.56
N ILE A 243 -10.35 25.32 29.13
CA ILE A 243 -10.24 23.85 28.98
C ILE A 243 -10.24 23.45 27.49
N VAL A 244 -11.06 24.08 26.65
CA VAL A 244 -11.09 23.80 25.22
C VAL A 244 -9.76 24.20 24.54
N VAL A 245 -9.26 25.40 24.88
CA VAL A 245 -7.98 25.93 24.36
C VAL A 245 -6.81 25.00 24.73
N GLU A 246 -6.71 24.61 26.00
CA GLU A 246 -5.71 23.68 26.49
C GLU A 246 -5.75 22.32 25.77
N ARG A 247 -6.94 21.79 25.55
CA ARG A 247 -7.15 20.53 24.81
C ARG A 247 -6.65 20.65 23.36
N PHE A 248 -6.93 21.79 22.68
CA PHE A 248 -6.42 22.03 21.33
C PHE A 248 -4.89 22.18 21.30
N SER A 249 -4.30 22.81 22.30
CA SER A 249 -2.84 22.91 22.44
C SER A 249 -2.16 21.54 22.55
N LYS A 250 -2.79 20.58 23.25
CA LYS A 250 -2.25 19.23 23.43
C LYS A 250 -2.34 18.34 22.17
N ILE A 251 -3.20 18.67 21.21
CA ILE A 251 -3.30 17.91 19.94
C ILE A 251 -2.02 18.03 19.08
N GLY A 252 -1.23 19.08 19.28
CA GLY A 252 0.01 19.33 18.53
C GLY A 252 1.27 18.74 19.15
N SER A 253 1.19 18.13 20.34
CA SER A 253 2.32 17.56 21.07
C SER A 253 2.13 16.06 21.28
N GLN A 254 3.21 15.30 21.41
CA GLN A 254 3.10 13.89 21.85
C GLN A 254 2.77 13.87 23.36
N PRO A 255 1.58 13.40 23.75
CA PRO A 255 1.21 13.35 25.16
C PRO A 255 1.98 12.25 25.89
N SER A 256 2.36 12.50 27.13
CA SER A 256 2.87 11.46 28.02
C SER A 256 1.74 10.49 28.36
N LEU A 257 2.02 9.20 28.28
CA LEU A 257 1.11 8.13 28.70
C LEU A 257 1.50 7.62 30.08
N GLU A 258 0.51 7.55 30.98
CA GLU A 258 0.67 7.07 32.35
C GLU A 258 -0.24 5.85 32.59
N SER A 259 0.07 5.09 33.63
CA SER A 259 -0.77 3.98 34.06
C SER A 259 -1.97 4.52 34.82
N LEU A 260 -3.15 4.50 34.22
CA LEU A 260 -4.36 5.08 34.78
C LEU A 260 -5.41 4.01 35.10
N ASN A 261 -6.14 4.20 36.19
CA ASN A 261 -7.31 3.42 36.55
C ASN A 261 -8.50 3.87 35.69
N ILE A 262 -8.84 3.08 34.67
CA ILE A 262 -9.88 3.42 33.73
C ILE A 262 -11.27 3.35 34.32
N ASN A 263 -11.50 2.47 35.33
CA ASN A 263 -12.75 2.37 36.06
C ASN A 263 -13.10 3.69 36.74
N GLU A 264 -12.12 4.29 37.42
CA GLU A 264 -12.28 5.56 38.15
C GLU A 264 -12.67 6.70 37.22
N ILE A 265 -11.91 6.89 36.11
CA ILE A 265 -12.18 7.93 35.11
C ILE A 265 -13.60 7.79 34.54
N ILE A 266 -14.02 6.57 34.17
CA ILE A 266 -15.34 6.34 33.59
C ILE A 266 -16.44 6.56 34.63
N SER A 267 -16.22 6.16 35.89
CA SER A 267 -17.17 6.33 36.97
C SER A 267 -17.41 7.81 37.28
N GLU A 268 -16.34 8.59 37.46
CA GLU A 268 -16.43 10.04 37.73
C GLU A 268 -17.14 10.79 36.59
N LEU A 269 -16.80 10.46 35.33
CA LEU A 269 -17.47 11.06 34.18
C LEU A 269 -18.95 10.71 34.11
N SER A 270 -19.27 9.46 34.41
CA SER A 270 -20.68 9.01 34.37
C SER A 270 -21.51 9.66 35.44
N GLU A 271 -21.00 9.85 36.65
CA GLU A 271 -21.62 10.58 37.72
C GLU A 271 -21.84 12.06 37.34
N TYR A 272 -20.81 12.72 36.81
CA TYR A 272 -20.88 14.08 36.30
C TYR A 272 -22.02 14.26 35.28
N PHE A 273 -22.09 13.37 34.28
CA PHE A 273 -23.12 13.47 33.25
C PHE A 273 -24.51 13.07 33.76
N SER A 274 -24.62 12.12 34.68
CA SER A 274 -25.89 11.72 35.29
C SER A 274 -26.58 12.87 36.03
N THR A 275 -25.79 13.75 36.65
CA THR A 275 -26.31 14.95 37.34
C THR A 275 -26.58 16.10 36.36
N ARG A 276 -25.89 16.19 35.25
CA ARG A 276 -25.94 17.32 34.31
C ARG A 276 -26.99 17.16 33.19
N LEU A 277 -27.14 15.95 32.63
CA LEU A 277 -28.08 15.71 31.53
C LEU A 277 -29.52 16.03 31.87
N PRO A 278 -30.06 15.71 33.07
CA PRO A 278 -31.41 16.13 33.49
C PRO A 278 -31.60 17.65 33.53
N LYS A 279 -30.58 18.38 33.97
CA LYS A 279 -30.60 19.87 34.01
C LYS A 279 -30.66 20.48 32.61
N LEU A 280 -30.25 19.75 31.58
CA LEU A 280 -30.37 20.14 30.18
C LEU A 280 -31.67 19.65 29.52
N GLY A 281 -32.64 19.19 30.32
CA GLY A 281 -33.93 18.72 29.84
C GLY A 281 -33.93 17.32 29.22
N LYS A 282 -32.85 16.56 29.38
CA LYS A 282 -32.70 15.21 28.81
C LYS A 282 -32.85 14.14 29.91
N LYS A 283 -33.92 13.33 29.85
CA LYS A 283 -34.10 12.17 30.75
C LYS A 283 -33.29 10.99 30.21
N ILE A 284 -31.99 10.96 30.51
CA ILE A 284 -31.07 9.92 30.05
C ILE A 284 -30.45 9.24 31.28
N ASN A 285 -30.58 7.92 31.34
CA ASN A 285 -29.91 7.09 32.34
C ASN A 285 -28.56 6.59 31.80
N ILE A 286 -27.52 6.65 32.63
CA ILE A 286 -26.20 6.10 32.33
C ILE A 286 -26.01 4.86 33.19
N ASN A 287 -25.89 3.70 32.57
CA ASN A 287 -25.64 2.43 33.22
C ASN A 287 -24.18 2.00 33.02
N LEU A 288 -23.52 1.68 34.13
CA LEU A 288 -22.14 1.20 34.12
C LEU A 288 -22.08 -0.31 34.33
N ASP A 289 -21.21 -0.96 33.57
CA ASP A 289 -20.89 -2.40 33.63
C ASP A 289 -19.39 -2.55 33.49
N LEU A 290 -18.65 -2.14 34.54
CA LEU A 290 -17.19 -1.99 34.51
C LEU A 290 -16.45 -3.21 35.04
N GLY A 291 -17.18 -4.24 35.52
CA GLY A 291 -16.59 -5.37 36.23
C GLY A 291 -16.21 -5.03 37.67
N LYS A 292 -15.66 -6.01 38.38
CA LYS A 292 -15.28 -5.84 39.81
C LYS A 292 -13.82 -5.44 40.02
N GLU A 293 -12.98 -5.68 39.03
CA GLU A 293 -11.54 -5.41 39.08
C GLU A 293 -11.20 -4.03 38.52
N ASN A 294 -10.25 -3.37 39.17
CA ASN A 294 -9.66 -2.15 38.62
C ASN A 294 -8.77 -2.49 37.44
N ILE A 295 -9.05 -1.88 36.28
CA ILE A 295 -8.33 -2.12 35.05
C ILE A 295 -7.46 -0.91 34.75
N PHE A 296 -6.14 -1.18 34.64
CA PHE A 296 -5.15 -0.15 34.31
C PHE A 296 -4.78 -0.22 32.82
N ALA A 297 -4.68 0.95 32.19
CA ALA A 297 -4.19 1.10 30.83
C ALA A 297 -3.21 2.27 30.72
N LEU A 298 -2.31 2.19 29.73
CA LEU A 298 -1.44 3.33 29.40
C LEU A 298 -2.25 4.36 28.64
N ALA A 299 -2.51 5.50 29.26
CA ALA A 299 -3.29 6.58 28.68
C ALA A 299 -2.85 7.96 29.19
N ASN A 300 -3.18 8.99 28.41
CA ASN A 300 -3.16 10.36 28.91
C ASN A 300 -4.55 10.68 29.46
N GLY A 301 -4.63 10.98 30.77
CA GLY A 301 -5.89 11.11 31.49
C GLY A 301 -6.84 12.16 30.89
N GLU A 302 -6.32 13.33 30.54
CA GLU A 302 -7.14 14.41 30.00
C GLU A 302 -7.67 14.11 28.59
N LEU A 303 -6.83 13.56 27.72
CA LEU A 303 -7.22 13.20 26.35
C LEU A 303 -8.19 12.01 26.36
N PHE A 304 -7.96 11.01 27.20
CA PHE A 304 -8.87 9.90 27.35
C PHE A 304 -10.23 10.33 27.90
N THR A 305 -10.23 11.15 28.96
CA THR A 305 -11.45 11.80 29.50
C THR A 305 -12.22 12.51 28.39
N TRP A 306 -11.54 13.27 27.55
CA TRP A 306 -12.18 13.96 26.43
C TRP A 306 -12.83 13.01 25.41
N VAL A 307 -12.19 11.87 25.10
CA VAL A 307 -12.81 10.84 24.24
C VAL A 307 -14.13 10.34 24.83
N ILE A 308 -14.12 9.93 26.10
CA ILE A 308 -15.33 9.42 26.77
C ILE A 308 -16.43 10.50 26.86
N GLU A 309 -16.07 11.73 27.21
CA GLU A 309 -17.00 12.88 27.18
C GLU A 309 -17.66 13.06 25.81
N ASN A 310 -16.84 13.00 24.71
CA ASN A 310 -17.37 13.16 23.36
C ASN A 310 -18.34 12.03 22.98
N LEU A 311 -18.03 10.79 23.35
CA LEU A 311 -18.92 9.67 23.10
C LEU A 311 -20.23 9.77 23.88
N ILE A 312 -20.17 10.14 25.16
CA ILE A 312 -21.37 10.36 25.97
C ILE A 312 -22.22 11.50 25.40
N LYS A 313 -21.63 12.65 25.05
CA LYS A 313 -22.31 13.77 24.40
C LYS A 313 -22.95 13.38 23.07
N ASN A 314 -22.24 12.61 22.24
CA ASN A 314 -22.77 12.14 20.97
C ASN A 314 -23.93 11.17 21.15
N ALA A 315 -23.84 10.26 22.13
CA ALA A 315 -24.93 9.37 22.52
C ALA A 315 -26.16 10.15 23.00
N ALA A 316 -25.96 11.12 23.90
CA ALA A 316 -27.03 11.98 24.42
C ALA A 316 -27.69 12.84 23.31
N ASP A 317 -26.95 13.29 22.32
CA ASP A 317 -27.47 14.03 21.17
C ASP A 317 -28.19 13.17 20.16
N ALA A 318 -27.83 11.89 20.08
CA ALA A 318 -28.50 10.93 19.20
C ALA A 318 -29.84 10.44 19.77
N ILE A 319 -30.08 10.63 21.08
CA ILE A 319 -31.30 10.23 21.74
C ILE A 319 -32.33 11.35 21.58
N GLU A 320 -33.36 11.09 20.78
CA GLU A 320 -34.49 12.00 20.51
C GLU A 320 -35.74 11.60 21.30
N GLN A 321 -35.73 10.45 21.95
CA GLN A 321 -36.83 9.88 22.74
C GLN A 321 -36.97 10.55 24.11
N LYS A 322 -38.18 10.45 24.73
CA LYS A 322 -38.45 11.00 26.06
C LYS A 322 -37.57 10.40 27.17
N SER A 323 -37.13 9.14 27.01
CA SER A 323 -36.20 8.46 27.92
C SER A 323 -35.08 7.83 27.16
N GLY A 324 -33.83 8.14 27.52
CA GLY A 324 -32.63 7.64 26.92
C GLY A 324 -31.86 6.67 27.82
N LEU A 325 -31.11 5.78 27.19
CA LEU A 325 -30.18 4.88 27.88
C LEU A 325 -28.83 4.94 27.23
N ILE A 326 -27.80 5.19 28.02
CA ILE A 326 -26.40 5.05 27.64
C ILE A 326 -25.82 3.96 28.53
N LYS A 327 -25.31 2.88 27.94
CA LYS A 327 -24.57 1.80 28.64
C LYS A 327 -23.10 1.90 28.36
N ILE A 328 -22.27 2.03 29.38
CA ILE A 328 -20.80 1.94 29.26
C ILE A 328 -20.37 0.63 29.91
N SER A 329 -19.70 -0.22 29.14
CA SER A 329 -19.19 -1.50 29.62
C SER A 329 -17.73 -1.66 29.30
N MET A 330 -17.01 -2.36 30.19
CA MET A 330 -15.60 -2.72 30.02
C MET A 330 -15.43 -4.22 30.12
N GLN A 331 -14.53 -4.74 29.31
CA GLN A 331 -14.09 -6.13 29.38
C GLN A 331 -12.62 -6.24 28.95
N THR A 332 -11.93 -7.23 29.46
CA THR A 332 -10.55 -7.52 29.08
C THR A 332 -10.49 -8.81 28.28
N GLN A 333 -9.76 -8.79 27.15
CA GLN A 333 -9.51 -9.95 26.32
C GLN A 333 -8.07 -9.91 25.80
N ASN A 334 -7.30 -10.95 26.04
CA ASN A 334 -5.93 -11.10 25.50
C ASN A 334 -5.06 -9.83 25.65
N ASN A 335 -4.96 -9.29 26.87
CA ASN A 335 -4.19 -8.07 27.16
C ASN A 335 -4.71 -6.78 26.50
N ILE A 336 -5.94 -6.79 25.99
CA ILE A 336 -6.63 -5.64 25.45
C ILE A 336 -7.79 -5.28 26.37
N LEU A 337 -7.89 -4.01 26.73
CA LEU A 337 -9.06 -3.41 27.35
C LEU A 337 -10.03 -2.98 26.25
N ILE A 338 -11.24 -3.49 26.29
CA ILE A 338 -12.34 -3.17 25.40
C ILE A 338 -13.38 -2.36 26.16
N ILE A 339 -13.62 -1.14 25.73
CA ILE A 339 -14.62 -0.22 26.30
C ILE A 339 -15.71 -0.03 25.25
N LYS A 340 -16.95 -0.22 25.64
CA LYS A 340 -18.13 -0.04 24.79
C LYS A 340 -19.03 1.05 25.33
N VAL A 341 -19.34 2.03 24.50
CA VAL A 341 -20.32 3.07 24.78
C VAL A 341 -21.51 2.84 23.85
N LYS A 342 -22.62 2.39 24.41
CA LYS A 342 -23.85 2.05 23.68
C LYS A 342 -24.97 3.03 24.03
N ASP A 343 -25.61 3.56 23.01
CA ASP A 343 -26.85 4.36 23.14
C ASP A 343 -28.04 3.63 22.49
N ASN A 344 -29.25 4.11 22.83
CA ASN A 344 -30.51 3.70 22.21
C ASN A 344 -31.08 4.82 21.31
N GLY A 345 -30.22 5.66 20.73
CA GLY A 345 -30.60 6.80 19.89
C GLY A 345 -30.99 6.41 18.47
N LYS A 346 -30.98 7.40 17.56
CA LYS A 346 -31.39 7.26 16.14
C LYS A 346 -30.50 6.35 15.29
N GLY A 347 -29.31 6.00 15.77
CA GLY A 347 -28.37 5.17 15.03
C GLY A 347 -27.73 5.88 13.84
N ILE A 348 -26.83 5.14 13.16
CA ILE A 348 -26.04 5.64 12.02
C ILE A 348 -26.18 4.65 10.85
N SER A 349 -26.57 5.15 9.67
CA SER A 349 -26.69 4.33 8.48
C SER A 349 -25.33 3.76 8.06
N GLN A 350 -25.32 2.56 7.48
CA GLN A 350 -24.10 1.83 7.09
C GLN A 350 -23.18 2.66 6.19
N LYS A 351 -23.75 3.46 5.27
CA LYS A 351 -22.98 4.35 4.37
C LYS A 351 -22.22 5.45 5.12
N LEU A 352 -22.70 5.86 6.29
CA LEU A 352 -22.11 6.94 7.07
C LEU A 352 -21.14 6.43 8.15
N GLN A 353 -21.19 5.16 8.54
CA GLN A 353 -20.39 4.62 9.65
C GLN A 353 -18.86 4.80 9.47
N LYS A 354 -18.38 4.76 8.23
CA LYS A 354 -16.95 5.06 7.94
C LYS A 354 -16.68 6.56 7.95
N ARG A 355 -17.65 7.35 7.47
CA ARG A 355 -17.50 8.79 7.29
C ARG A 355 -17.60 9.61 8.57
N VAL A 356 -18.26 9.08 9.62
CA VAL A 356 -18.43 9.82 10.88
C VAL A 356 -17.11 10.12 11.59
N PHE A 357 -16.04 9.43 11.23
CA PHE A 357 -14.68 9.70 11.72
C PHE A 357 -13.88 10.63 10.81
N GLU A 358 -14.42 11.02 9.65
CA GLU A 358 -13.76 12.00 8.76
C GLU A 358 -13.83 13.41 9.37
N PRO A 359 -12.73 14.18 9.35
CA PRO A 359 -12.72 15.55 9.84
C PRO A 359 -13.76 16.42 9.12
N GLY A 360 -14.48 17.24 9.88
CA GLY A 360 -15.51 18.14 9.34
C GLY A 360 -16.84 17.46 8.99
N PHE A 361 -16.97 16.14 9.15
CA PHE A 361 -18.23 15.45 8.94
C PHE A 361 -19.18 15.63 10.13
N SER A 362 -20.35 16.19 9.90
CA SER A 362 -21.39 16.38 10.90
C SER A 362 -22.76 16.27 10.28
N THR A 363 -23.68 15.60 10.96
CA THR A 363 -25.12 15.58 10.64
C THR A 363 -25.90 16.61 11.45
N LYS A 364 -25.23 17.33 12.35
CA LYS A 364 -25.83 18.34 13.23
C LYS A 364 -25.83 19.71 12.56
N LYS A 365 -26.91 20.51 12.69
CA LYS A 365 -26.97 21.89 12.19
C LYS A 365 -25.92 22.81 12.83
N ARG A 366 -25.55 22.56 14.07
CA ARG A 366 -24.49 23.25 14.81
C ARG A 366 -23.47 22.20 15.29
N GLY A 367 -22.33 22.18 14.69
CA GLY A 367 -21.24 21.27 15.05
C GLY A 367 -20.14 21.25 13.98
N TRP A 368 -18.92 21.38 14.40
CA TRP A 368 -17.74 21.50 13.53
C TRP A 368 -17.33 20.15 12.89
N GLY A 369 -18.00 19.04 13.28
CA GLY A 369 -17.68 17.71 12.77
C GLY A 369 -16.30 17.19 13.19
N LEU A 370 -15.74 17.74 14.27
CA LEU A 370 -14.39 17.42 14.71
C LEU A 370 -14.34 16.39 15.86
N GLY A 371 -15.45 16.17 16.56
CA GLY A 371 -15.45 15.38 17.80
C GLY A 371 -15.01 13.93 17.59
N LEU A 372 -15.62 13.18 16.66
CA LEU A 372 -15.27 11.76 16.42
C LEU A 372 -13.94 11.59 15.71
N SER A 373 -13.59 12.49 14.79
CA SER A 373 -12.26 12.46 14.14
C SER A 373 -11.15 12.68 15.15
N LEU A 374 -11.38 13.55 16.14
CA LEU A 374 -10.46 13.78 17.24
C LEU A 374 -10.39 12.59 18.19
N CYS A 375 -11.54 11.97 18.53
CA CYS A 375 -11.55 10.72 19.31
C CYS A 375 -10.71 9.64 18.63
N LYS A 376 -10.85 9.51 17.31
CA LYS A 376 -10.05 8.55 16.53
C LYS A 376 -8.56 8.86 16.62
N ARG A 377 -8.17 10.10 16.42
CA ARG A 377 -6.79 10.54 16.54
C ARG A 377 -6.20 10.29 17.93
N ILE A 378 -6.93 10.66 18.98
CA ILE A 378 -6.50 10.45 20.35
C ILE A 378 -6.27 8.96 20.62
N ILE A 379 -7.21 8.12 20.26
CA ILE A 379 -7.11 6.68 20.55
C ILE A 379 -6.08 6.00 19.63
N GLU A 380 -6.07 6.27 18.32
CA GLU A 380 -5.24 5.55 17.36
C GLU A 380 -3.80 6.09 17.32
N ASP A 381 -3.62 7.43 17.23
CA ASP A 381 -2.30 8.03 17.05
C ASP A 381 -1.55 8.23 18.37
N TYR A 382 -2.27 8.59 19.47
CA TYR A 382 -1.63 8.91 20.75
C TYR A 382 -1.61 7.75 21.74
N HIS A 383 -2.63 6.87 21.69
CA HIS A 383 -2.74 5.73 22.63
C HIS A 383 -2.44 4.38 21.96
N ASN A 384 -2.08 4.34 20.66
CA ASN A 384 -1.85 3.12 19.88
C ASN A 384 -3.00 2.10 20.02
N GLY A 385 -4.23 2.60 20.16
CA GLY A 385 -5.45 1.83 20.30
C GLY A 385 -6.25 1.75 19.00
N LYS A 386 -7.55 1.39 19.13
CA LYS A 386 -8.50 1.42 18.02
C LYS A 386 -9.83 1.96 18.52
N ILE A 387 -10.55 2.74 17.70
CA ILE A 387 -11.92 3.16 17.93
C ILE A 387 -12.75 2.97 16.67
N PHE A 388 -13.90 2.35 16.81
CA PHE A 388 -14.79 2.07 15.68
C PHE A 388 -16.25 1.89 16.16
N ILE A 389 -17.17 1.82 15.21
CA ILE A 389 -18.56 1.45 15.45
C ILE A 389 -18.66 -0.07 15.34
N SER A 390 -18.91 -0.76 16.46
CA SER A 390 -19.08 -2.22 16.46
C SER A 390 -20.50 -2.62 16.03
N LYS A 391 -21.51 -1.81 16.34
CA LYS A 391 -22.90 -2.04 15.94
C LYS A 391 -23.65 -0.72 15.84
N SER A 392 -24.36 -0.50 14.76
CA SER A 392 -25.33 0.61 14.65
C SER A 392 -26.45 0.25 13.68
N LYS A 393 -27.68 0.56 14.07
CA LYS A 393 -28.88 0.38 13.24
C LYS A 393 -29.79 1.59 13.45
N ILE A 394 -30.37 2.09 12.36
CA ILE A 394 -31.31 3.20 12.37
C ILE A 394 -32.45 2.90 13.37
N ASN A 395 -32.76 3.86 14.23
CA ASN A 395 -33.77 3.80 15.30
C ASN A 395 -33.52 2.70 16.37
N SER A 396 -32.30 2.19 16.47
CA SER A 396 -31.93 1.15 17.46
C SER A 396 -30.66 1.49 18.24
N GLY A 397 -30.04 2.65 17.95
CA GLY A 397 -28.85 3.14 18.61
C GLY A 397 -27.53 2.74 17.97
N THR A 398 -26.45 3.17 18.62
CA THR A 398 -25.07 2.94 18.19
C THR A 398 -24.24 2.38 19.34
N THR A 399 -23.26 1.56 19.01
CA THR A 399 -22.23 1.09 19.95
C THR A 399 -20.88 1.49 19.39
N PHE A 400 -20.21 2.42 20.06
CA PHE A 400 -18.79 2.71 19.83
C PHE A 400 -17.96 1.77 20.68
N GLU A 401 -16.86 1.30 20.12
CA GLU A 401 -15.94 0.37 20.78
C GLU A 401 -14.52 0.93 20.72
N ILE A 402 -13.85 0.97 21.89
CA ILE A 402 -12.47 1.42 22.05
C ILE A 402 -11.65 0.24 22.52
N HIS A 403 -10.53 -0.01 21.87
CA HIS A 403 -9.53 -0.98 22.26
C HIS A 403 -8.27 -0.26 22.71
N LEU A 404 -7.80 -0.54 23.92
CA LEU A 404 -6.54 -0.03 24.47
C LEU A 404 -5.68 -1.20 24.97
N LYS A 405 -4.38 -1.00 24.95
CA LYS A 405 -3.44 -1.97 25.54
C LYS A 405 -3.55 -1.90 27.06
N ARG A 406 -3.93 -3.02 27.69
CA ARG A 406 -3.92 -3.17 29.15
C ARG A 406 -2.50 -3.10 29.66
N LYS A 407 -2.28 -2.44 30.80
CA LYS A 407 -1.07 -2.59 31.59
C LYS A 407 -1.32 -3.65 32.65
N LEU A 408 -0.52 -4.70 32.60
CA LEU A 408 -0.50 -5.76 33.63
C LEU A 408 0.14 -5.23 34.91
#